data_3572cbd2d4aff9ede7281a21eb5a7ac4
#
_entry.id   3572cbd2d4aff9ede7281a21eb5a7ac4
#
_cell.length_a   1.000
_cell.length_b   1.000
_cell.length_c   1.000
_cell.angle_alpha   90.00
_cell.angle_beta   90.00
_cell.angle_gamma   90.00
#
_symmetry.space_group_name_H-M   'P 1'
#
loop_
_entity.id
_entity.type
_entity.pdbx_description
1 polymer ?
#
loop_
_entity_poly.entity_id
_entity_poly.type
_entity_poly.pdbx_seq_one_letter_code
_entity_poly.pdbx_strand_id
1 'polypeptide(L)'
;MSALPTTVHVCVSCRAEGEALEPREARAGARLHRALVSAAAADGRDITIVAVDCMSVCKRPVTVGLSAPGKWTYIYGDFARVPPEDAALTILDGLARYERTEDGIIPWKERPEALKRGVIARLPPIG
;
A
#
# COMPACT_ATOMS: atom_id res chain seq x y z
N MET A 1 -24.95 5.12 -5.98
CA MET A 1 -24.29 5.36 -4.71
C MET A 1 -22.79 5.17 -4.87
N SER A 2 -22.03 6.15 -4.47
CA SER A 2 -20.59 6.07 -4.61
C SER A 2 -20.00 5.09 -3.59
N ALA A 3 -18.94 4.39 -3.98
CA ALA A 3 -18.20 3.56 -3.05
C ALA A 3 -17.58 4.43 -1.96
N LEU A 4 -17.44 3.88 -0.76
CA LEU A 4 -16.76 4.58 0.32
C LEU A 4 -15.28 4.75 -0.07
N PRO A 5 -14.66 5.88 0.32
CA PRO A 5 -13.29 6.15 -0.08
C PRO A 5 -12.30 5.13 0.49
N THR A 6 -11.42 4.68 -0.36
CA THR A 6 -10.33 3.79 0.04
C THR A 6 -9.07 4.62 0.19
N THR A 7 -8.32 4.35 1.24
CA THR A 7 -7.07 5.05 1.51
C THR A 7 -5.90 4.08 1.45
N VAL A 8 -4.84 4.50 0.76
CA VAL A 8 -3.56 3.80 0.74
C VAL A 8 -2.59 4.60 1.59
N HIS A 9 -2.03 3.96 2.62
CA HIS A 9 -1.03 4.57 3.50
C HIS A 9 0.33 4.05 3.09
N VAL A 10 1.31 4.94 2.88
CA VAL A 10 2.65 4.53 2.46
C VAL A 10 3.67 5.06 3.45
N CYS A 11 4.50 4.17 4.00
CA CYS A 11 5.58 4.54 4.92
C CYS A 11 6.70 5.19 4.12
N VAL A 12 6.78 6.51 4.14
CA VAL A 12 7.74 7.25 3.32
C VAL A 12 9.13 7.33 3.93
N SER A 13 9.29 6.95 5.20
CA SER A 13 10.60 6.90 5.84
C SER A 13 11.30 5.56 5.64
N CYS A 14 10.62 4.55 5.10
CA CYS A 14 11.19 3.23 4.87
C CYS A 14 12.35 3.28 3.87
N ARG A 15 13.42 2.56 4.19
CA ARG A 15 14.61 2.46 3.34
C ARG A 15 14.80 1.02 2.90
N ALA A 16 15.28 0.84 1.67
CA ALA A 16 15.77 -0.45 1.23
C ALA A 16 17.07 -0.77 1.99
N GLU A 17 17.43 -2.04 2.04
CA GLU A 17 18.66 -2.47 2.72
C GLU A 17 19.87 -1.74 2.13
N GLY A 18 20.68 -1.15 3.01
CA GLY A 18 21.88 -0.42 2.60
C GLY A 18 21.66 0.99 2.08
N GLU A 19 20.42 1.42 2.03
CA GLU A 19 20.09 2.74 1.48
C GLU A 19 20.47 3.86 2.45
N ALA A 20 20.91 5.01 1.90
CA ALA A 20 21.30 6.15 2.70
C ALA A 20 20.12 6.79 3.42
N LEU A 21 20.39 7.41 4.58
CA LEU A 21 19.36 8.14 5.33
C LEU A 21 18.88 9.39 4.60
N GLU A 22 19.80 10.07 3.93
CA GLU A 22 19.50 11.34 3.27
C GLU A 22 19.83 11.28 1.79
N PRO A 23 19.12 12.00 0.94
CA PRO A 23 17.92 12.76 1.28
C PRO A 23 16.70 11.84 1.50
N ARG A 24 15.77 12.28 2.34
CA ARG A 24 14.60 11.46 2.71
C ARG A 24 13.73 11.13 1.50
N GLU A 25 13.58 12.06 0.56
CA GLU A 25 12.77 11.87 -0.63
C GLU A 25 13.35 10.84 -1.60
N ALA A 26 14.59 10.43 -1.42
CA ALA A 26 15.22 9.38 -2.21
C ALA A 26 15.01 7.98 -1.62
N ARG A 27 14.45 7.87 -0.42
CA ARG A 27 14.22 6.58 0.23
C ARG A 27 13.19 5.75 -0.54
N ALA A 28 13.31 4.43 -0.43
CA ALA A 28 12.43 3.51 -1.14
C ALA A 28 10.94 3.81 -0.91
N GLY A 29 10.55 4.09 0.33
CA GLY A 29 9.15 4.42 0.65
C GLY A 29 8.67 5.68 -0.04
N ALA A 30 9.51 6.71 -0.07
CA ALA A 30 9.18 7.96 -0.74
C ALA A 30 9.04 7.76 -2.25
N ARG A 31 9.91 6.94 -2.85
CA ARG A 31 9.83 6.62 -4.27
C ARG A 31 8.54 5.86 -4.60
N LEU A 32 8.16 4.91 -3.75
CA LEU A 32 6.91 4.18 -3.93
C LEU A 32 5.70 5.10 -3.83
N HIS A 33 5.71 6.02 -2.87
CA HIS A 33 4.63 6.99 -2.72
C HIS A 33 4.43 7.79 -4.01
N ARG A 34 5.52 8.32 -4.57
CA ARG A 34 5.44 9.10 -5.82
C ARG A 34 4.96 8.24 -6.99
N ALA A 35 5.42 6.98 -7.07
CA ALA A 35 5.00 6.07 -8.12
C ALA A 35 3.50 5.77 -8.03
N LEU A 36 2.98 5.59 -6.81
CA LEU A 36 1.56 5.37 -6.59
C LEU A 36 0.71 6.56 -6.99
N VAL A 37 1.13 7.76 -6.59
CA VAL A 37 0.41 8.98 -6.96
C VAL A 37 0.35 9.13 -8.48
N SER A 38 1.49 8.90 -9.14
CA SER A 38 1.58 8.99 -10.60
C SER A 38 0.72 7.94 -11.29
N ALA A 39 0.77 6.69 -10.84
CA ALA A 39 0.02 5.59 -11.44
C ALA A 39 -1.49 5.77 -11.24
N ALA A 40 -1.91 6.21 -10.07
CA ALA A 40 -3.32 6.45 -9.78
C ALA A 40 -3.87 7.59 -10.64
N ALA A 41 -3.09 8.65 -10.82
CA ALA A 41 -3.48 9.77 -11.67
C ALA A 41 -3.60 9.34 -13.13
N ALA A 42 -2.66 8.54 -13.62
CA ALA A 42 -2.69 8.04 -14.99
C ALA A 42 -3.90 7.13 -15.25
N ASP A 43 -4.34 6.41 -14.22
CA ASP A 43 -5.48 5.50 -14.30
C ASP A 43 -6.82 6.23 -14.07
N GLY A 44 -6.78 7.50 -13.71
CA GLY A 44 -7.98 8.30 -13.44
C GLY A 44 -8.76 7.85 -12.22
N ARG A 45 -8.13 7.12 -11.31
CA ARG A 45 -8.80 6.58 -10.13
C ARG A 45 -8.83 7.59 -9.00
N ASP A 46 -9.98 7.65 -8.32
CA ASP A 46 -10.17 8.50 -7.17
C ASP A 46 -9.75 7.75 -5.91
N ILE A 47 -8.46 7.79 -5.61
CA ILE A 47 -7.87 7.09 -4.48
C ILE A 47 -7.14 8.11 -3.61
N THR A 48 -7.33 8.02 -2.30
CA THR A 48 -6.57 8.83 -1.35
C THR A 48 -5.27 8.11 -1.03
N ILE A 49 -4.14 8.75 -1.28
CA ILE A 49 -2.82 8.19 -0.99
C ILE A 49 -2.17 9.07 0.06
N VAL A 50 -1.90 8.49 1.22
CA VAL A 50 -1.37 9.22 2.38
C VAL A 50 0.07 8.83 2.66
N ALA A 51 0.95 9.82 2.75
CA ALA A 51 2.32 9.61 3.20
C ALA A 51 2.32 9.50 4.72
N VAL A 52 2.81 8.39 5.24
CA VAL A 52 2.93 8.17 6.68
C VAL A 52 4.40 8.22 7.02
N ASP A 53 4.77 8.98 8.04
CA ASP A 53 6.18 9.14 8.38
C ASP A 53 6.82 7.83 8.84
N CYS A 54 6.13 7.03 9.64
CA CYS A 54 6.64 5.74 10.08
C CYS A 54 5.48 4.80 10.45
N MET A 55 5.54 3.56 9.99
CA MET A 55 4.56 2.53 10.36
C MET A 55 5.17 1.46 11.27
N SER A 56 6.38 1.69 11.76
CA SER A 56 7.07 0.85 12.75
C SER A 56 7.36 -0.58 12.32
N VAL A 57 7.44 -0.84 11.02
CA VAL A 57 7.77 -2.18 10.50
C VAL A 57 9.04 -2.10 9.66
N CYS A 58 10.11 -1.57 10.25
CA CYS A 58 11.37 -1.34 9.55
C CYS A 58 12.06 -2.62 9.08
N LYS A 59 11.69 -3.77 9.63
CA LYS A 59 12.27 -5.07 9.23
C LYS A 59 11.70 -5.60 7.92
N ARG A 60 10.59 -5.05 7.47
CA ARG A 60 9.93 -5.47 6.23
C ARG A 60 9.60 -4.26 5.35
N PRO A 61 10.64 -3.48 4.97
CA PRO A 61 10.41 -2.29 4.16
C PRO A 61 10.00 -2.69 2.74
N VAL A 62 9.22 -1.96 2.06
CA VAL A 62 8.46 -0.78 2.43
C VAL A 62 7.06 -1.23 2.88
N THR A 63 6.46 -0.48 3.83
CA THR A 63 5.17 -0.85 4.40
C THR A 63 4.04 0.00 3.79
N VAL A 64 2.93 -0.67 3.49
CA VAL A 64 1.75 -0.04 2.88
C VAL A 64 0.49 -0.54 3.59
N GLY A 65 -0.46 0.34 3.83
CA GLY A 65 -1.75 -0.03 4.40
C GLY A 65 -2.90 0.29 3.46
N LEU A 66 -3.91 -0.58 3.44
CA LEU A 66 -5.16 -0.34 2.72
C LEU A 66 -6.28 -0.27 3.72
N SER A 67 -7.08 0.80 3.68
CA SER A 67 -8.21 0.95 4.59
C SER A 67 -9.40 1.61 3.91
N ALA A 68 -10.59 1.31 4.42
CA ALA A 68 -11.82 1.97 4.01
C ALA A 68 -12.83 1.83 5.15
N PRO A 69 -13.78 2.77 5.29
CA PRO A 69 -14.79 2.67 6.34
C PRO A 69 -15.56 1.35 6.25
N GLY A 70 -15.72 0.69 7.38
CA GLY A 70 -16.48 -0.56 7.46
C GLY A 70 -15.78 -1.78 6.91
N LYS A 71 -14.52 -1.67 6.51
CA LYS A 71 -13.76 -2.78 5.95
C LYS A 71 -12.53 -3.10 6.79
N TRP A 72 -12.05 -4.33 6.68
CA TRP A 72 -10.80 -4.74 7.30
C TRP A 72 -9.64 -3.93 6.71
N THR A 73 -8.68 -3.59 7.55
CA THR A 73 -7.47 -2.89 7.14
C THR A 73 -6.35 -3.90 6.93
N TYR A 74 -5.67 -3.82 5.79
CA TYR A 74 -4.49 -4.65 5.51
C TYR A 74 -3.23 -3.84 5.71
N ILE A 75 -2.23 -4.48 6.29
CA ILE A 75 -0.86 -3.94 6.36
C ILE A 75 0.05 -4.89 5.60
N TYR A 76 0.75 -4.37 4.61
CA TYR A 76 1.67 -5.13 3.76
C TYR A 76 3.09 -4.60 3.90
N GLY A 77 4.07 -5.46 3.68
CA GLY A 77 5.48 -5.08 3.68
C GLY A 77 6.23 -5.65 2.50
N ASP A 78 7.55 -5.49 2.53
CA ASP A 78 8.49 -6.07 1.57
C ASP A 78 8.47 -5.43 0.17
N PHE A 79 7.85 -4.27 0.01
CA PHE A 79 7.81 -3.60 -1.29
C PHE A 79 9.14 -2.96 -1.70
N ALA A 80 10.12 -2.91 -0.79
CA ALA A 80 11.45 -2.43 -1.15
C ALA A 80 12.17 -3.36 -2.12
N ARG A 81 11.69 -4.59 -2.27
CA ARG A 81 12.34 -5.62 -3.10
C ARG A 81 11.98 -5.55 -4.58
N VAL A 82 11.04 -4.69 -4.94
CA VAL A 82 10.60 -4.54 -6.32
C VAL A 82 10.72 -3.10 -6.75
N PRO A 83 10.87 -2.83 -8.07
CA PRO A 83 10.89 -1.46 -8.55
C PRO A 83 9.61 -0.71 -8.15
N PRO A 84 9.70 0.59 -7.83
CA PRO A 84 8.54 1.34 -7.36
C PRO A 84 7.36 1.32 -8.33
N GLU A 85 7.62 1.37 -9.63
CA GLU A 85 6.58 1.37 -10.65
C GLU A 85 5.82 0.05 -10.66
N ASP A 86 6.54 -1.06 -10.52
CA ASP A 86 5.93 -2.39 -10.48
C ASP A 86 5.15 -2.59 -9.18
N ALA A 87 5.71 -2.12 -8.07
CA ALA A 87 5.02 -2.18 -6.78
C ALA A 87 3.73 -1.37 -6.81
N ALA A 88 3.77 -0.19 -7.43
CA ALA A 88 2.58 0.66 -7.55
C ALA A 88 1.46 -0.05 -8.31
N LEU A 89 1.78 -0.69 -9.43
CA LEU A 89 0.79 -1.42 -10.22
C LEU A 89 0.20 -2.60 -9.44
N THR A 90 1.04 -3.32 -8.69
CA THR A 90 0.58 -4.44 -7.86
C THR A 90 -0.36 -3.94 -6.76
N ILE A 91 -0.03 -2.83 -6.12
CA ILE A 91 -0.86 -2.25 -5.07
C ILE A 91 -2.20 -1.78 -5.64
N LEU A 92 -2.19 -1.14 -6.80
CA LEU A 92 -3.42 -0.68 -7.44
C LEU A 92 -4.31 -1.85 -7.87
N ASP A 93 -3.72 -2.95 -8.35
CA ASP A 93 -4.47 -4.15 -8.68
C ASP A 93 -5.13 -4.75 -7.42
N GLY A 94 -4.36 -4.85 -6.34
CA GLY A 94 -4.89 -5.32 -5.07
C GLY A 94 -5.98 -4.41 -4.52
N LEU A 95 -5.81 -3.11 -4.69
CA LEU A 95 -6.80 -2.13 -4.26
C LEU A 95 -8.11 -2.28 -5.02
N ALA A 96 -8.06 -2.54 -6.33
CA ALA A 96 -9.26 -2.76 -7.12
C ALA A 96 -10.04 -3.98 -6.60
N ARG A 97 -9.33 -5.03 -6.22
CA ARG A 97 -9.96 -6.23 -5.66
C ARG A 97 -10.52 -5.95 -4.26
N TYR A 98 -9.79 -5.19 -3.46
CA TYR A 98 -10.24 -4.77 -2.13
C TYR A 98 -11.53 -3.96 -2.21
N GLU A 99 -11.62 -3.06 -3.17
CA GLU A 99 -12.80 -2.22 -3.36
C GLU A 99 -14.06 -3.00 -3.71
N ARG A 100 -13.91 -4.17 -4.36
CA ARG A 100 -15.04 -5.03 -4.72
C ARG A 100 -15.58 -5.84 -3.55
N THR A 101 -14.85 -5.91 -2.45
CA THR A 101 -15.30 -6.68 -1.29
C THR A 101 -16.31 -5.89 -0.47
N GLU A 102 -17.18 -6.59 0.24
CA GLU A 102 -18.08 -5.95 1.18
C GLU A 102 -17.37 -5.63 2.50
N ASP A 103 -16.49 -6.52 2.94
CA ASP A 103 -15.86 -6.45 4.25
C ASP A 103 -14.36 -6.10 4.20
N GLY A 104 -13.79 -6.00 3.01
CA GLY A 104 -12.36 -5.71 2.84
C GLY A 104 -11.49 -6.95 2.77
N ILE A 105 -12.02 -8.13 3.02
CA ILE A 105 -11.21 -9.35 2.96
C ILE A 105 -11.14 -9.85 1.52
N ILE A 106 -9.94 -9.79 0.94
CA ILE A 106 -9.72 -10.25 -0.43
C ILE A 106 -9.58 -11.76 -0.43
N PRO A 107 -10.40 -12.49 -1.21
CA PRO A 107 -10.26 -13.95 -1.30
C PRO A 107 -8.85 -14.34 -1.72
N TRP A 108 -8.30 -15.38 -1.09
CA TRP A 108 -6.92 -15.80 -1.32
C TRP A 108 -6.58 -15.97 -2.79
N LYS A 109 -7.48 -16.60 -3.55
CA LYS A 109 -7.23 -16.87 -4.98
C LYS A 109 -7.16 -15.62 -5.83
N GLU A 110 -7.76 -14.52 -5.36
CA GLU A 110 -7.78 -13.26 -6.11
C GLU A 110 -6.62 -12.34 -5.76
N ARG A 111 -5.83 -12.68 -4.77
CA ARG A 111 -4.72 -11.80 -4.35
C ARG A 111 -3.55 -11.88 -5.31
N PRO A 112 -2.98 -10.74 -5.72
CA PRO A 112 -1.68 -10.74 -6.37
C PRO A 112 -0.66 -11.46 -5.47
N GLU A 113 0.34 -12.11 -6.04
CA GLU A 113 1.28 -12.93 -5.29
C GLU A 113 1.98 -12.14 -4.17
N ALA A 114 2.41 -10.93 -4.47
CA ALA A 114 3.06 -10.07 -3.46
C ALA A 114 2.12 -9.75 -2.29
N LEU A 115 0.81 -9.75 -2.52
CA LEU A 115 -0.17 -9.46 -1.47
C LEU A 115 -0.62 -10.72 -0.73
N LYS A 116 -0.10 -11.87 -1.10
CA LYS A 116 -0.23 -13.10 -0.31
C LYS A 116 0.88 -13.18 0.72
N ARG A 117 2.12 -13.05 0.26
CA ARG A 117 3.32 -13.18 1.11
C ARG A 117 3.60 -11.93 1.92
N GLY A 118 3.19 -10.78 1.42
CA GLY A 118 3.51 -9.49 2.04
C GLY A 118 2.60 -9.09 3.18
N VAL A 119 1.54 -9.85 3.47
CA VAL A 119 0.63 -9.47 4.56
C VAL A 119 1.36 -9.55 5.90
N ILE A 120 1.42 -8.42 6.59
CA ILE A 120 1.99 -8.34 7.94
C ILE A 120 0.87 -8.53 8.96
N ALA A 121 -0.28 -7.87 8.74
CA ALA A 121 -1.40 -7.91 9.66
C ALA A 121 -2.69 -7.47 8.97
N ARG A 122 -3.81 -7.88 9.54
CA ARG A 122 -5.13 -7.34 9.21
C ARG A 122 -5.76 -6.84 10.50
N LEU A 123 -6.48 -5.74 10.40
CA LEU A 123 -7.22 -5.20 11.53
C LEU A 123 -8.70 -5.19 11.20
N PRO A 124 -9.57 -5.60 12.15
CA PRO A 124 -11.01 -5.55 11.91
C PRO A 124 -11.51 -4.12 11.76
N PRO A 125 -12.69 -3.95 11.15
CA PRO A 125 -13.27 -2.62 10.99
C PRO A 125 -13.45 -1.93 12.34
N ILE A 126 -13.28 -0.62 12.34
CA ILE A 126 -13.53 0.22 13.52
C ILE A 126 -14.97 0.69 13.46
N GLY A 127 -15.67 0.47 14.54
CA GLY A 127 -17.04 0.93 14.68
C GLY A 127 -18.06 -0.09 14.24
#